data_98da3d775cd6acbe8ad6a8918d712df7
#
_entry.id   98da3d775cd6acbe8ad6a8918d712df7
#
_cell.length_a   1.000
_cell.length_b   1.000
_cell.length_c   1.000
_cell.angle_alpha   90.00
_cell.angle_beta   90.00
_cell.angle_gamma   90.00
#
_symmetry.space_group_name_H-M   'P 1'
#
loop_
_entity.id
_entity.type
_entity.pdbx_description
1 polymer ?
#
loop_
_entity_poly.entity_id
_entity_poly.type
_entity_poly.pdbx_seq_one_letter_code
_entity_poly.pdbx_strand_id
1 'polypeptide(L)'
;SSDPANHLVLISGRKHDTLEQWFGHLNVGLIAEHGAWQRHSGADWESLPLLTDRWKQEVKTVLERYTDRTPGSFIEDKSYSMVWHFRKVEAGLGELRVNEIINHLRLIVADKGLQLMPGNKVLEIKNIEVNKGKAAQKWLYGQDADFILAMGDDHTDEDIFKALPQSAFTVKVGSNISAAKYYLQNPKEVRQLLGELVQLP
;
A
#
# COMPACT_ATOMS: atom_id res chain seq x y z
N SER A 1 -12.10 -6.58 16.05
CA SER A 1 -13.26 -7.47 16.18
C SER A 1 -13.39 -7.91 17.62
N SER A 2 -14.59 -7.91 18.19
CA SER A 2 -14.87 -8.50 19.52
C SER A 2 -15.08 -10.01 19.44
N ASP A 3 -15.42 -10.51 18.27
CA ASP A 3 -15.58 -11.94 17.99
C ASP A 3 -14.23 -12.53 17.52
N PRO A 4 -13.68 -13.54 18.21
CA PRO A 4 -12.42 -14.18 17.84
C PRO A 4 -12.48 -14.94 16.50
N ALA A 5 -13.68 -15.30 16.02
CA ALA A 5 -13.86 -15.92 14.70
C ALA A 5 -13.69 -14.91 13.55
N ASN A 6 -13.78 -13.61 13.84
CA ASN A 6 -13.65 -12.57 12.83
C ASN A 6 -12.27 -11.89 12.85
N HIS A 7 -11.52 -12.03 11.79
CA HIS A 7 -10.22 -11.41 11.60
C HIS A 7 -10.35 -10.14 10.75
N LEU A 8 -10.13 -8.97 11.36
CA LEU A 8 -10.05 -7.70 10.65
C LEU A 8 -8.59 -7.32 10.41
N VAL A 9 -8.26 -6.97 9.16
CA VAL A 9 -6.90 -6.58 8.77
C VAL A 9 -6.93 -5.25 8.01
N LEU A 10 -6.09 -4.30 8.43
CA LEU A 10 -5.90 -3.02 7.74
C LEU A 10 -4.60 -3.05 6.94
N ILE A 11 -4.69 -2.90 5.63
CA ILE A 11 -3.54 -2.89 4.72
C ILE A 11 -3.36 -1.47 4.15
N SER A 12 -2.19 -0.86 4.38
CA SER A 12 -1.94 0.54 4.02
C SER A 12 -0.53 0.78 3.47
N GLY A 13 -0.38 1.82 2.66
CA GLY A 13 0.93 2.36 2.28
C GLY A 13 1.57 3.28 3.33
N ARG A 14 0.88 3.54 4.45
CA ARG A 14 1.41 4.38 5.56
C ARG A 14 2.50 3.64 6.32
N LYS A 15 3.36 4.42 7.00
CA LYS A 15 4.41 3.88 7.89
C LYS A 15 3.79 3.08 9.04
N HIS A 16 4.48 2.05 9.49
CA HIS A 16 4.04 1.21 10.60
C HIS A 16 3.80 2.01 11.89
N ASP A 17 4.67 2.98 12.23
CA ASP A 17 4.48 3.86 13.40
C ASP A 17 3.16 4.63 13.34
N THR A 18 2.75 5.08 12.13
CA THR A 18 1.49 5.80 11.94
C THR A 18 0.30 4.87 12.17
N LEU A 19 0.35 3.63 11.66
CA LEU A 19 -0.72 2.66 11.88
C LEU A 19 -0.77 2.23 13.35
N GLU A 20 0.39 2.09 13.99
CA GLU A 20 0.48 1.80 15.42
C GLU A 20 -0.19 2.89 16.26
N GLN A 21 0.15 4.15 15.99
CA GLN A 21 -0.46 5.28 16.70
C GLN A 21 -1.98 5.35 16.55
N TRP A 22 -2.50 5.02 15.35
CA TRP A 22 -3.93 5.15 15.07
C TRP A 22 -4.75 3.93 15.50
N PHE A 23 -4.22 2.75 15.31
CA PHE A 23 -4.97 1.50 15.39
C PHE A 23 -4.32 0.44 16.29
N GLY A 24 -3.15 0.73 16.87
CA GLY A 24 -2.39 -0.22 17.68
C GLY A 24 -3.13 -0.71 18.93
N HIS A 25 -4.08 0.09 19.42
CA HIS A 25 -4.93 -0.22 20.57
C HIS A 25 -6.14 -1.12 20.21
N LEU A 26 -6.37 -1.38 18.91
CA LEU A 26 -7.49 -2.20 18.45
C LEU A 26 -7.05 -3.65 18.26
N ASN A 27 -8.01 -4.57 18.43
CA ASN A 27 -7.81 -6.00 18.12
C ASN A 27 -7.92 -6.25 16.62
N VAL A 28 -6.94 -5.76 15.85
CA VAL A 28 -6.88 -5.85 14.38
C VAL A 28 -5.48 -6.23 13.92
N GLY A 29 -5.40 -6.93 12.81
CA GLY A 29 -4.15 -7.11 12.08
C GLY A 29 -3.77 -5.84 11.34
N LEU A 30 -2.49 -5.50 11.33
CA LEU A 30 -1.97 -4.32 10.64
C LEU A 30 -0.90 -4.72 9.62
N ILE A 31 -1.03 -4.22 8.40
CA ILE A 31 -0.03 -4.37 7.35
C ILE A 31 0.32 -2.97 6.84
N ALA A 32 1.58 -2.57 7.01
CA ALA A 32 2.08 -1.24 6.70
C ALA A 32 3.03 -1.26 5.48
N GLU A 33 3.27 -0.06 4.92
CA GLU A 33 4.19 0.17 3.79
C GLU A 33 3.95 -0.82 2.64
N HIS A 34 2.67 -0.99 2.23
CA HIS A 34 2.23 -1.90 1.16
C HIS A 34 2.57 -3.38 1.37
N GLY A 35 2.81 -3.83 2.61
CA GLY A 35 3.16 -5.20 2.94
C GLY A 35 4.60 -5.40 3.40
N ALA A 36 5.41 -4.34 3.52
CA ALA A 36 6.77 -4.43 4.05
C ALA A 36 6.81 -4.80 5.53
N TRP A 37 5.79 -4.41 6.28
CA TRP A 37 5.61 -4.68 7.70
C TRP A 37 4.25 -5.30 7.97
N GLN A 38 4.21 -6.26 8.87
CA GLN A 38 2.97 -6.87 9.36
C GLN A 38 2.98 -7.00 10.88
N ARG A 39 1.79 -6.94 11.49
CA ARG A 39 1.58 -7.16 12.91
C ARG A 39 0.26 -7.87 13.15
N HIS A 40 0.28 -9.01 13.78
CA HIS A 40 -0.92 -9.63 14.34
C HIS A 40 -1.37 -8.85 15.59
N SER A 41 -2.65 -8.94 15.93
CA SER A 41 -3.14 -8.28 17.14
C SER A 41 -2.39 -8.75 18.39
N GLY A 42 -1.90 -7.79 19.18
CA GLY A 42 -1.14 -8.08 20.40
C GLY A 42 0.30 -8.60 20.20
N ALA A 43 0.77 -8.70 18.95
CA ALA A 43 2.14 -9.10 18.62
C ALA A 43 3.03 -7.91 18.27
N ASP A 44 4.32 -8.14 18.15
CA ASP A 44 5.28 -7.17 17.64
C ASP A 44 5.21 -7.03 16.12
N TRP A 45 5.75 -5.92 15.59
CA TRP A 45 5.90 -5.71 14.16
C TRP A 45 7.01 -6.58 13.58
N GLU A 46 6.68 -7.25 12.48
CA GLU A 46 7.62 -8.07 11.70
C GLU A 46 7.78 -7.49 10.30
N SER A 47 9.02 -7.37 9.82
CA SER A 47 9.30 -7.01 8.43
C SER A 47 9.28 -8.24 7.53
N LEU A 48 9.06 -8.03 6.22
CA LEU A 48 9.26 -9.10 5.24
C LEU A 48 10.72 -9.60 5.29
N PRO A 49 10.94 -10.91 5.32
CA PRO A 49 12.29 -11.48 5.22
C PRO A 49 13.01 -11.02 3.95
N LEU A 50 14.32 -10.82 4.04
CA LEU A 50 15.22 -10.50 2.92
C LEU A 50 15.00 -9.12 2.28
N LEU A 51 14.16 -8.23 2.81
CA LEU A 51 14.14 -6.84 2.37
C LEU A 51 15.47 -6.17 2.72
N THR A 52 16.00 -5.41 1.78
CA THR A 52 17.20 -4.60 1.99
C THR A 52 16.92 -3.14 1.62
N ASP A 53 17.55 -2.24 2.34
CA ASP A 53 17.52 -0.79 2.10
C ASP A 53 18.81 -0.27 1.42
N ARG A 54 19.79 -1.16 1.13
CA ARG A 54 21.10 -0.79 0.56
C ARG A 54 21.02 -0.02 -0.75
N TRP A 55 19.93 -0.20 -1.50
CA TRP A 55 19.68 0.51 -2.74
C TRP A 55 19.29 1.99 -2.54
N LYS A 56 18.83 2.35 -1.34
CA LYS A 56 18.25 3.66 -1.06
C LYS A 56 19.26 4.80 -1.24
N GLN A 57 20.50 4.61 -0.84
CA GLN A 57 21.51 5.68 -0.97
C GLN A 57 21.74 6.08 -2.43
N GLU A 58 21.78 5.13 -3.34
CA GLU A 58 21.96 5.38 -4.77
C GLU A 58 20.75 6.08 -5.38
N VAL A 59 19.55 5.59 -5.08
CA VAL A 59 18.29 6.20 -5.51
C VAL A 59 18.13 7.61 -4.91
N LYS A 60 18.44 7.78 -3.63
CA LYS A 60 18.38 9.07 -2.93
C LYS A 60 19.21 10.12 -3.61
N THR A 61 20.43 9.81 -3.98
CA THR A 61 21.34 10.71 -4.71
C THR A 61 20.71 11.22 -6.01
N VAL A 62 19.99 10.36 -6.72
CA VAL A 62 19.26 10.78 -7.94
C VAL A 62 18.11 11.67 -7.58
N LEU A 63 17.26 11.26 -6.63
CA LEU A 63 16.07 12.03 -6.24
C LEU A 63 16.42 13.41 -5.68
N GLU A 64 17.50 13.54 -4.90
CA GLU A 64 17.98 14.81 -4.37
C GLU A 64 18.30 15.81 -5.48
N ARG A 65 19.00 15.38 -6.54
CA ARG A 65 19.31 16.23 -7.71
C ARG A 65 18.05 16.79 -8.40
N TYR A 66 16.97 16.01 -8.43
CA TYR A 66 15.71 16.46 -8.99
C TYR A 66 14.93 17.34 -8.00
N THR A 67 15.01 17.05 -6.72
CA THR A 67 14.38 17.87 -5.66
C THR A 67 14.98 19.28 -5.62
N ASP A 68 16.30 19.40 -5.69
CA ASP A 68 17.02 20.69 -5.72
C ASP A 68 16.63 21.58 -6.91
N ARG A 69 16.21 20.96 -8.02
CA ARG A 69 15.83 21.65 -9.27
C ARG A 69 14.31 21.76 -9.46
N THR A 70 13.53 21.37 -8.46
CA THR A 70 12.06 21.32 -8.57
C THR A 70 11.44 21.88 -7.28
N PRO A 71 11.35 23.20 -7.15
CA PRO A 71 10.75 23.84 -5.97
C PRO A 71 9.35 23.29 -5.68
N GLY A 72 9.07 22.99 -4.42
CA GLY A 72 7.81 22.40 -3.97
C GLY A 72 7.78 20.88 -3.94
N SER A 73 8.84 20.20 -4.45
CA SER A 73 9.02 18.76 -4.28
C SER A 73 9.79 18.42 -3.01
N PHE A 74 9.61 17.19 -2.52
CA PHE A 74 10.40 16.66 -1.39
C PHE A 74 10.44 15.12 -1.44
N ILE A 75 11.39 14.55 -0.71
CA ILE A 75 11.56 13.11 -0.58
C ILE A 75 11.03 12.67 0.78
N GLU A 76 10.17 11.66 0.78
CA GLU A 76 9.79 10.90 1.97
C GLU A 76 10.56 9.59 1.99
N ASP A 77 11.35 9.39 3.04
CA ASP A 77 12.10 8.16 3.27
C ASP A 77 11.32 7.26 4.23
N LYS A 78 10.89 6.08 3.73
CA LYS A 78 10.23 5.01 4.50
C LYS A 78 11.22 3.88 4.76
N SER A 79 10.82 2.83 5.48
CA SER A 79 11.72 1.72 5.81
C SER A 79 12.27 1.03 4.54
N TYR A 80 11.41 0.65 3.62
CA TYR A 80 11.76 -0.11 2.41
C TYR A 80 11.25 0.51 1.11
N SER A 81 10.87 1.79 1.15
CA SER A 81 10.55 2.58 -0.04
C SER A 81 11.02 4.02 0.08
N MET A 82 11.08 4.72 -1.04
CA MET A 82 11.29 6.15 -1.12
C MET A 82 10.20 6.77 -1.98
N VAL A 83 9.66 7.90 -1.55
CA VAL A 83 8.60 8.59 -2.28
C VAL A 83 9.04 10.02 -2.62
N TRP A 84 9.04 10.34 -3.90
CA TRP A 84 9.24 11.71 -4.36
C TRP A 84 7.88 12.38 -4.54
N HIS A 85 7.60 13.42 -3.75
CA HIS A 85 6.36 14.16 -3.73
C HIS A 85 6.48 15.43 -4.56
N PHE A 86 5.46 15.73 -5.41
CA PHE A 86 5.44 16.92 -6.26
C PHE A 86 4.09 17.64 -6.30
N ARG A 87 3.25 17.45 -5.29
CA ARG A 87 1.91 18.08 -5.22
C ARG A 87 1.96 19.62 -5.21
N LYS A 88 3.05 20.20 -4.67
CA LYS A 88 3.26 21.65 -4.58
C LYS A 88 4.13 22.21 -5.70
N VAL A 89 4.49 21.37 -6.68
CA VAL A 89 5.26 21.77 -7.86
C VAL A 89 4.32 22.42 -8.88
N GLU A 90 4.85 23.34 -9.67
CA GLU A 90 4.15 23.98 -10.78
C GLU A 90 3.54 22.93 -11.73
N ALA A 91 2.34 23.23 -12.25
CA ALA A 91 1.61 22.32 -13.12
C ALA A 91 2.42 21.98 -14.39
N GLY A 92 2.49 20.69 -14.71
CA GLY A 92 3.25 20.14 -15.82
C GLY A 92 4.74 19.88 -15.53
N LEU A 93 5.39 20.69 -14.68
CA LEU A 93 6.80 20.48 -14.33
C LEU A 93 7.00 19.20 -13.52
N GLY A 94 6.10 18.92 -12.58
CA GLY A 94 6.19 17.71 -11.75
C GLY A 94 6.11 16.43 -12.58
N GLU A 95 5.18 16.35 -13.51
CA GLU A 95 4.99 15.23 -14.43
C GLU A 95 6.20 15.03 -15.37
N LEU A 96 6.75 16.14 -15.88
CA LEU A 96 7.98 16.10 -16.69
C LEU A 96 9.14 15.51 -15.87
N ARG A 97 9.34 16.00 -14.65
CA ARG A 97 10.40 15.50 -13.76
C ARG A 97 10.22 14.03 -13.39
N VAL A 98 9.00 13.56 -13.18
CA VAL A 98 8.72 12.12 -12.96
C VAL A 98 9.24 11.29 -14.12
N ASN A 99 8.96 11.69 -15.36
CA ASN A 99 9.45 10.96 -16.55
C ASN A 99 10.98 10.96 -16.62
N GLU A 100 11.64 12.07 -16.31
CA GLU A 100 13.11 12.15 -16.27
C GLU A 100 13.68 11.24 -15.15
N ILE A 101 13.10 11.26 -13.94
CA ILE A 101 13.50 10.40 -12.82
C ILE A 101 13.36 8.92 -13.20
N ILE A 102 12.22 8.54 -13.82
CA ILE A 102 11.97 7.18 -14.28
C ILE A 102 13.07 6.73 -15.26
N ASN A 103 13.37 7.55 -16.25
CA ASN A 103 14.42 7.25 -17.23
C ASN A 103 15.80 7.12 -16.59
N HIS A 104 16.12 7.98 -15.63
CA HIS A 104 17.39 7.97 -14.92
C HIS A 104 17.54 6.73 -14.03
N LEU A 105 16.48 6.35 -13.32
CA LEU A 105 16.50 5.21 -12.38
C LEU A 105 16.33 3.86 -13.08
N ARG A 106 15.96 3.81 -14.35
CA ARG A 106 15.54 2.59 -15.06
C ARG A 106 16.52 1.42 -14.89
N LEU A 107 17.82 1.67 -15.04
CA LEU A 107 18.85 0.63 -14.93
C LEU A 107 19.06 0.19 -13.47
N ILE A 108 19.07 1.15 -12.53
CA ILE A 108 19.22 0.88 -11.09
C ILE A 108 18.06 0.02 -10.59
N VAL A 109 16.85 0.36 -10.99
CA VAL A 109 15.62 -0.34 -10.59
C VAL A 109 15.62 -1.78 -11.10
N ALA A 110 16.00 -2.00 -12.36
CA ALA A 110 16.06 -3.33 -12.95
C ALA A 110 17.10 -4.24 -12.27
N ASP A 111 18.29 -3.70 -11.98
CA ASP A 111 19.39 -4.44 -11.34
C ASP A 111 19.04 -4.86 -9.88
N LYS A 112 18.29 -4.04 -9.18
CA LYS A 112 18.04 -4.21 -7.72
C LYS A 112 16.69 -4.81 -7.38
N GLY A 113 15.92 -5.28 -8.35
CA GLY A 113 14.58 -5.85 -8.12
C GLY A 113 13.61 -4.82 -7.52
N LEU A 114 13.71 -3.57 -7.96
CA LEU A 114 12.84 -2.49 -7.55
C LEU A 114 11.76 -2.24 -8.60
N GLN A 115 10.75 -1.47 -8.23
CA GLN A 115 9.73 -0.94 -9.13
C GLN A 115 9.52 0.54 -8.90
N LEU A 116 9.18 1.23 -9.99
CA LEU A 116 8.78 2.64 -9.99
C LEU A 116 7.25 2.69 -10.11
N MET A 117 6.60 3.34 -9.17
CA MET A 117 5.15 3.44 -9.11
C MET A 117 4.72 4.92 -9.14
N PRO A 118 4.34 5.44 -10.31
CA PRO A 118 3.68 6.73 -10.38
C PRO A 118 2.31 6.69 -9.69
N GLY A 119 2.04 7.69 -8.84
CA GLY A 119 0.78 7.84 -8.14
C GLY A 119 0.24 9.28 -8.24
N ASN A 120 -0.75 9.61 -7.42
CA ASN A 120 -1.36 10.94 -7.42
C ASN A 120 -0.40 12.00 -6.85
N LYS A 121 0.37 12.66 -7.74
CA LYS A 121 1.40 13.66 -7.40
C LYS A 121 2.56 13.10 -6.58
N VAL A 122 2.89 11.82 -6.80
CA VAL A 122 4.03 11.12 -6.21
C VAL A 122 4.65 10.16 -7.21
N LEU A 123 5.94 9.84 -6.98
CA LEU A 123 6.62 8.70 -7.58
C LEU A 123 7.22 7.88 -6.43
N GLU A 124 6.75 6.66 -6.24
CA GLU A 124 7.28 5.74 -5.24
C GLU A 124 8.27 4.75 -5.87
N ILE A 125 9.39 4.53 -5.19
CA ILE A 125 10.41 3.54 -5.52
C ILE A 125 10.42 2.52 -4.37
N LYS A 126 10.18 1.25 -4.67
CA LYS A 126 10.12 0.19 -3.66
C LYS A 126 10.58 -1.16 -4.21
N ASN A 127 10.83 -2.11 -3.31
CA ASN A 127 11.09 -3.49 -3.70
C ASN A 127 9.85 -4.12 -4.35
N ILE A 128 10.02 -4.87 -5.43
CA ILE A 128 8.94 -5.55 -6.16
C ILE A 128 8.19 -6.58 -5.30
N GLU A 129 8.83 -7.11 -4.26
CA GLU A 129 8.20 -8.02 -3.30
C GLU A 129 7.24 -7.32 -2.35
N VAL A 130 7.38 -6.00 -2.18
CA VAL A 130 6.47 -5.19 -1.34
C VAL A 130 5.20 -4.88 -2.12
N ASN A 131 4.15 -5.68 -1.91
CA ASN A 131 2.91 -5.64 -2.67
C ASN A 131 1.72 -6.02 -1.78
N LYS A 132 0.63 -5.25 -1.81
CA LYS A 132 -0.55 -5.49 -0.97
C LYS A 132 -1.21 -6.84 -1.24
N GLY A 133 -1.22 -7.30 -2.49
CA GLY A 133 -1.78 -8.60 -2.85
C GLY A 133 -0.98 -9.76 -2.28
N LYS A 134 0.36 -9.71 -2.41
CA LYS A 134 1.24 -10.70 -1.77
C LYS A 134 1.07 -10.71 -0.25
N ALA A 135 0.95 -9.53 0.35
CA ALA A 135 0.72 -9.41 1.79
C ALA A 135 -0.62 -10.03 2.23
N ALA A 136 -1.69 -9.77 1.48
CA ALA A 136 -3.00 -10.37 1.74
C ALA A 136 -2.97 -11.90 1.58
N GLN A 137 -2.33 -12.44 0.55
CA GLN A 137 -2.16 -13.89 0.38
C GLN A 137 -1.37 -14.52 1.53
N LYS A 138 -0.26 -13.89 1.94
CA LYS A 138 0.55 -14.36 3.06
C LYS A 138 -0.24 -14.35 4.37
N TRP A 139 -1.07 -13.33 4.58
CA TRP A 139 -1.94 -13.24 5.75
C TRP A 139 -2.97 -14.35 5.82
N LEU A 140 -3.56 -14.71 4.67
CA LEU A 140 -4.53 -15.79 4.57
C LEU A 140 -3.91 -17.19 4.61
N TYR A 141 -2.60 -17.30 4.38
CA TYR A 141 -1.94 -18.60 4.33
C TYR A 141 -2.08 -19.33 5.66
N GLY A 142 -2.63 -20.55 5.60
CA GLY A 142 -2.86 -21.39 6.79
C GLY A 142 -4.08 -21.00 7.63
N GLN A 143 -4.89 -20.02 7.17
CA GLN A 143 -6.16 -19.69 7.80
C GLN A 143 -7.31 -20.34 7.02
N ASP A 144 -8.20 -21.00 7.73
CA ASP A 144 -9.42 -21.59 7.18
C ASP A 144 -10.55 -20.56 7.35
N ALA A 145 -10.78 -19.76 6.32
CA ALA A 145 -11.75 -18.68 6.33
C ALA A 145 -12.94 -19.01 5.44
N ASP A 146 -14.13 -19.17 6.02
CA ASP A 146 -15.38 -19.42 5.31
C ASP A 146 -15.84 -18.21 4.48
N PHE A 147 -15.48 -17.01 4.93
CA PHE A 147 -15.86 -15.75 4.29
C PHE A 147 -14.67 -14.80 4.23
N ILE A 148 -14.40 -14.27 3.04
CA ILE A 148 -13.33 -13.29 2.82
C ILE A 148 -13.95 -12.06 2.15
N LEU A 149 -13.81 -10.89 2.77
CA LEU A 149 -14.22 -9.60 2.22
C LEU A 149 -13.02 -8.66 2.17
N ALA A 150 -12.76 -8.09 1.00
CA ALA A 150 -11.72 -7.07 0.82
C ALA A 150 -12.31 -5.83 0.15
N MET A 151 -11.99 -4.66 0.68
CA MET A 151 -12.45 -3.37 0.14
C MET A 151 -11.27 -2.42 -0.01
N GLY A 152 -11.26 -1.62 -1.09
CA GLY A 152 -10.21 -0.65 -1.35
C GLY A 152 -10.57 0.38 -2.40
N ASP A 153 -9.94 1.55 -2.33
CA ASP A 153 -10.19 2.69 -3.24
C ASP A 153 -8.99 3.02 -4.14
N ASP A 154 -7.78 2.61 -3.76
CA ASP A 154 -6.55 2.93 -4.46
C ASP A 154 -6.24 1.90 -5.57
N HIS A 155 -5.33 2.28 -6.48
CA HIS A 155 -4.84 1.39 -7.53
C HIS A 155 -4.01 0.21 -6.96
N THR A 156 -3.36 0.40 -5.81
CA THR A 156 -2.61 -0.67 -5.12
C THR A 156 -3.51 -1.73 -4.49
N ASP A 157 -4.80 -1.44 -4.30
CA ASP A 157 -5.78 -2.42 -3.82
C ASP A 157 -6.18 -3.41 -4.93
N GLU A 158 -5.97 -3.05 -6.20
CA GLU A 158 -6.15 -3.96 -7.32
C GLU A 158 -5.27 -5.22 -7.21
N ASP A 159 -4.10 -5.09 -6.58
CA ASP A 159 -3.22 -6.22 -6.29
C ASP A 159 -3.88 -7.19 -5.31
N ILE A 160 -4.62 -6.69 -4.30
CA ILE A 160 -5.40 -7.51 -3.36
C ILE A 160 -6.52 -8.23 -4.12
N PHE A 161 -7.30 -7.49 -4.92
CA PHE A 161 -8.45 -8.05 -5.63
C PHE A 161 -8.06 -9.18 -6.59
N LYS A 162 -6.89 -9.06 -7.24
CA LYS A 162 -6.33 -10.08 -8.14
C LYS A 162 -5.72 -11.28 -7.40
N ALA A 163 -5.20 -11.06 -6.19
CA ALA A 163 -4.47 -12.05 -5.43
C ALA A 163 -5.35 -12.97 -4.59
N LEU A 164 -6.54 -12.49 -4.20
CA LEU A 164 -7.48 -13.25 -3.39
C LEU A 164 -8.14 -14.39 -4.17
N PRO A 165 -8.58 -15.47 -3.48
CA PRO A 165 -9.29 -16.59 -4.13
C PRO A 165 -10.60 -16.12 -4.77
N GLN A 166 -11.07 -16.86 -5.76
CA GLN A 166 -12.32 -16.52 -6.45
C GLN A 166 -13.56 -16.54 -5.56
N SER A 167 -13.53 -17.23 -4.42
CA SER A 167 -14.60 -17.21 -3.42
C SER A 167 -14.68 -15.88 -2.66
N ALA A 168 -13.61 -15.09 -2.64
CA ALA A 168 -13.58 -13.83 -1.92
C ALA A 168 -14.52 -12.76 -2.53
N PHE A 169 -15.13 -11.96 -1.69
CA PHE A 169 -15.90 -10.78 -2.04
C PHE A 169 -14.95 -9.58 -2.09
N THR A 170 -14.71 -9.07 -3.30
CA THR A 170 -13.83 -7.91 -3.52
C THR A 170 -14.64 -6.71 -3.94
N VAL A 171 -14.44 -5.58 -3.29
CA VAL A 171 -15.25 -4.37 -3.44
C VAL A 171 -14.37 -3.15 -3.74
N LYS A 172 -14.55 -2.57 -4.91
CA LYS A 172 -13.97 -1.27 -5.27
C LYS A 172 -14.79 -0.16 -4.64
N VAL A 173 -14.12 0.76 -3.96
CA VAL A 173 -14.72 2.01 -3.49
C VAL A 173 -14.40 3.11 -4.49
N GLY A 174 -15.43 3.71 -5.08
CA GLY A 174 -15.31 4.70 -6.15
C GLY A 174 -15.71 4.13 -7.52
N SER A 175 -15.53 4.93 -8.58
CA SER A 175 -16.03 4.66 -9.93
C SER A 175 -14.99 4.20 -10.94
N ASN A 176 -13.73 4.03 -10.56
CA ASN A 176 -12.67 3.63 -11.47
C ASN A 176 -12.80 2.16 -11.87
N ILE A 177 -12.33 1.81 -13.07
CA ILE A 177 -12.24 0.42 -13.54
C ILE A 177 -11.40 -0.39 -12.57
N SER A 178 -11.89 -1.57 -12.19
CA SER A 178 -11.30 -2.42 -11.17
C SER A 178 -11.41 -3.90 -11.49
N ALA A 179 -10.50 -4.69 -10.92
CA ALA A 179 -10.58 -6.15 -10.88
C ALA A 179 -11.53 -6.65 -9.76
N ALA A 180 -12.06 -5.77 -8.92
CA ALA A 180 -13.03 -6.12 -7.90
C ALA A 180 -14.35 -6.58 -8.51
N LYS A 181 -15.05 -7.47 -7.82
CA LYS A 181 -16.34 -8.03 -8.26
C LYS A 181 -17.52 -7.07 -8.02
N TYR A 182 -17.40 -6.23 -7.02
CA TYR A 182 -18.46 -5.32 -6.57
C TYR A 182 -17.94 -3.91 -6.42
N TYR A 183 -18.87 -2.95 -6.36
CA TYR A 183 -18.57 -1.53 -6.23
C TYR A 183 -19.42 -0.89 -5.15
N LEU A 184 -18.80 0.01 -4.38
CA LEU A 184 -19.46 0.99 -3.53
C LEU A 184 -18.99 2.38 -3.95
N GLN A 185 -19.87 3.36 -3.93
CA GLN A 185 -19.59 4.70 -4.48
C GLN A 185 -18.64 5.51 -3.58
N ASN A 186 -18.71 5.29 -2.27
CA ASN A 186 -18.03 6.16 -1.32
C ASN A 186 -17.87 5.49 0.07
N PRO A 187 -17.03 6.07 0.95
CA PRO A 187 -16.82 5.53 2.30
C PRO A 187 -18.07 5.47 3.20
N LYS A 188 -19.13 6.22 2.87
CA LYS A 188 -20.39 6.16 3.64
C LYS A 188 -21.10 4.82 3.39
N GLU A 189 -21.13 4.37 2.15
CA GLU A 189 -21.70 3.07 1.80
C GLU A 189 -20.88 1.91 2.39
N VAL A 190 -19.54 2.06 2.45
CA VAL A 190 -18.68 1.09 3.16
C VAL A 190 -19.08 0.96 4.62
N ARG A 191 -19.27 2.08 5.33
CA ARG A 191 -19.69 2.05 6.74
C ARG A 191 -21.07 1.46 6.92
N GLN A 192 -22.00 1.71 5.98
CA GLN A 192 -23.33 1.12 6.01
C GLN A 192 -23.26 -0.40 5.86
N LEU A 193 -22.54 -0.91 4.84
CA LEU A 193 -22.35 -2.34 4.62
C LEU A 193 -21.73 -3.02 5.85
N LEU A 194 -20.67 -2.44 6.42
CA LEU A 194 -20.04 -2.99 7.63
C LEU A 194 -21.00 -2.99 8.83
N GLY A 195 -21.85 -1.96 8.96
CA GLY A 195 -22.87 -1.89 10.00
C GLY A 195 -23.94 -2.97 9.84
N GLU A 196 -24.34 -3.28 8.63
CA GLU A 196 -25.30 -4.35 8.33
C GLU A 196 -24.68 -5.74 8.61
N LEU A 197 -23.42 -5.96 8.22
CA LEU A 197 -22.69 -7.23 8.47
C LEU A 197 -22.57 -7.53 9.98
N VAL A 198 -22.38 -6.51 10.82
CA VAL A 198 -22.27 -6.70 12.29
C VAL A 198 -23.60 -7.08 12.93
N GLN A 199 -24.73 -6.82 12.25
CA GLN A 199 -26.08 -7.14 12.75
C GLN A 199 -26.57 -8.52 12.29
N LEU A 200 -25.84 -9.19 11.41
CA LEU A 200 -26.18 -10.55 11.02
C LEU A 200 -25.97 -11.50 12.21
N PRO A 201 -26.89 -12.48 12.39
CA PRO A 201 -26.84 -13.44 13.48
C PRO A 201 -25.64 -14.38 13.39
#